data_a56180ef7b16b8b4aca5c8401fe2a44e
#
_entry.id   a56180ef7b16b8b4aca5c8401fe2a44e
#
_cell.length_a   1.000
_cell.length_b   1.000
_cell.length_c   1.000
_cell.angle_alpha   90.00
_cell.angle_beta   90.00
_cell.angle_gamma   90.00
#
_symmetry.space_group_name_H-M   'P 1'
#
loop_
_entity.id
_entity.type
_entity.pdbx_description
1 polymer ?
#
loop_
_entity_poly.entity_id
_entity_poly.type
_entity_poly.pdbx_seq_one_letter_code
_entity_poly.pdbx_strand_id
1 'polypeptide(L)'
;MKSLRVISAAVEGDIDEAVLQRLVVHVGGTVASVYGRKGKAHLRAKILGYNNAAKFSKWCVLADLDTDFKCAPNLVEEWLAVPAQFMCFRVAVHAIESWLLADAETIAAFLGVARSKLSFTDSDAFVDPKRAMVDFAGYSRRREIREDIVPRLGSGRRVGPAYTSRMIEYSKTVWRPDKAVSRSESLRRCIESLRRLTS
;
A
#
# COMPACT_ATOMS: atom_id res chain seq x y z
N MET A 1 14.64 -2.96 29.23
CA MET A 1 14.34 -3.79 28.06
C MET A 1 13.65 -2.89 27.03
N LYS A 2 14.23 -2.66 25.83
CA LYS A 2 13.52 -1.98 24.75
C LYS A 2 12.29 -2.85 24.41
N SER A 3 11.09 -2.34 24.60
CA SER A 3 9.85 -3.00 24.14
C SER A 3 10.05 -3.39 22.68
N LEU A 4 9.96 -4.68 22.37
CA LEU A 4 10.05 -5.16 20.99
C LEU A 4 8.92 -4.49 20.19
N ARG A 5 9.30 -3.64 19.22
CA ARG A 5 8.38 -2.95 18.31
C ARG A 5 7.90 -3.91 17.22
N VAL A 6 7.42 -5.07 17.68
CA VAL A 6 6.99 -6.16 16.82
C VAL A 6 5.49 -6.03 16.57
N ILE A 7 5.10 -6.11 15.30
CA ILE A 7 3.72 -5.96 14.84
C ILE A 7 3.32 -7.20 14.06
N SER A 8 2.14 -7.74 14.32
CA SER A 8 1.46 -8.66 13.40
C SER A 8 0.68 -7.85 12.36
N ALA A 9 0.63 -8.32 11.14
CA ALA A 9 0.00 -7.61 10.04
C ALA A 9 -1.06 -8.46 9.34
N ALA A 10 -2.06 -7.81 8.73
CA ALA A 10 -2.97 -8.45 7.80
C ALA A 10 -3.24 -7.52 6.61
N VAL A 11 -3.20 -8.07 5.38
CA VAL A 11 -3.22 -7.32 4.12
C VAL A 11 -4.05 -8.06 3.06
N GLU A 12 -4.40 -7.34 1.98
CA GLU A 12 -5.18 -7.91 0.87
C GLU A 12 -4.33 -8.75 -0.07
N GLY A 13 -3.11 -8.28 -0.40
CA GLY A 13 -2.23 -8.90 -1.39
C GLY A 13 -0.74 -8.76 -1.08
N ASP A 14 0.08 -9.25 -2.01
CA ASP A 14 1.54 -9.31 -1.83
C ASP A 14 2.22 -7.94 -1.96
N ILE A 15 1.64 -7.02 -2.75
CA ILE A 15 2.15 -5.64 -2.86
C ILE A 15 1.92 -4.92 -1.54
N ASP A 16 0.71 -5.05 -0.96
CA ASP A 16 0.36 -4.47 0.34
C ASP A 16 1.29 -4.97 1.44
N GLU A 17 1.61 -6.27 1.42
CA GLU A 17 2.58 -6.85 2.36
C GLU A 17 3.93 -6.17 2.24
N ALA A 18 4.47 -6.03 1.02
CA ALA A 18 5.78 -5.44 0.79
C ALA A 18 5.82 -3.96 1.22
N VAL A 19 4.76 -3.20 0.92
CA VAL A 19 4.61 -1.80 1.34
C VAL A 19 4.50 -1.70 2.86
N LEU A 20 3.66 -2.51 3.49
CA LEU A 20 3.49 -2.48 4.94
C LEU A 20 4.78 -2.86 5.69
N GLN A 21 5.50 -3.89 5.24
CA GLN A 21 6.82 -4.25 5.78
C GLN A 21 7.79 -3.06 5.70
N ARG A 22 7.84 -2.37 4.56
CA ARG A 22 8.67 -1.18 4.36
C ARG A 22 8.30 -0.05 5.31
N LEU A 23 6.99 0.19 5.52
CA LEU A 23 6.48 1.22 6.44
C LEU A 23 6.81 0.90 7.90
N VAL A 24 6.63 -0.35 8.32
CA VAL A 24 6.96 -0.78 9.69
C VAL A 24 8.45 -0.61 9.98
N VAL A 25 9.33 -0.99 9.04
CA VAL A 25 10.77 -0.74 9.14
C VAL A 25 11.07 0.76 9.20
N HIS A 26 10.40 1.57 8.37
CA HIS A 26 10.57 3.03 8.34
C HIS A 26 10.26 3.69 9.69
N VAL A 27 9.30 3.17 10.45
CA VAL A 27 8.99 3.67 11.81
C VAL A 27 9.79 2.98 12.92
N GLY A 28 10.78 2.17 12.57
CA GLY A 28 11.68 1.49 13.51
C GLY A 28 11.07 0.25 14.17
N GLY A 29 10.06 -0.36 13.53
CA GLY A 29 9.43 -1.60 13.95
C GLY A 29 9.89 -2.82 13.15
N THR A 30 9.34 -3.97 13.49
CA THR A 30 9.55 -5.26 12.81
C THR A 30 8.20 -5.97 12.64
N VAL A 31 7.96 -6.55 11.47
CA VAL A 31 6.79 -7.38 11.23
C VAL A 31 7.10 -8.83 11.62
N ALA A 32 6.31 -9.40 12.54
CA ALA A 32 6.46 -10.80 12.97
C ALA A 32 5.80 -11.77 11.98
N SER A 33 4.54 -11.53 11.67
CA SER A 33 3.76 -12.39 10.80
C SER A 33 2.82 -11.55 9.94
N VAL A 34 2.58 -12.00 8.70
CA VAL A 34 1.62 -11.38 7.79
C VAL A 34 0.53 -12.40 7.44
N TYR A 35 -0.71 -11.99 7.63
CA TYR A 35 -1.91 -12.77 7.37
C TYR A 35 -2.70 -12.17 6.20
N GLY A 36 -3.69 -12.89 5.72
CA GLY A 36 -4.53 -12.45 4.60
C GLY A 36 -3.95 -12.90 3.26
N ARG A 37 -3.66 -11.96 2.37
CA ARG A 37 -3.18 -12.18 0.98
C ARG A 37 -4.16 -13.00 0.12
N LYS A 38 -5.43 -12.97 0.47
CA LYS A 38 -6.52 -13.68 -0.22
C LYS A 38 -7.62 -12.71 -0.69
N GLY A 39 -7.26 -11.43 -0.85
CA GLY A 39 -8.14 -10.37 -1.30
C GLY A 39 -8.99 -9.74 -0.20
N LYS A 40 -9.69 -8.68 -0.57
CA LYS A 40 -10.46 -7.80 0.29
C LYS A 40 -11.57 -8.52 1.08
N ALA A 41 -12.34 -9.39 0.41
CA ALA A 41 -13.43 -10.12 1.05
C ALA A 41 -12.93 -11.03 2.19
N HIS A 42 -11.78 -11.68 2.01
CA HIS A 42 -11.16 -12.49 3.05
C HIS A 42 -10.68 -11.63 4.22
N LEU A 43 -10.03 -10.49 3.94
CA LEU A 43 -9.56 -9.56 4.97
C LEU A 43 -10.73 -9.05 5.82
N ARG A 44 -11.82 -8.62 5.16
CA ARG A 44 -13.07 -8.19 5.82
C ARG A 44 -13.66 -9.28 6.71
N ALA A 45 -13.76 -10.51 6.21
CA ALA A 45 -14.31 -11.63 6.99
C ALA A 45 -13.50 -11.98 8.25
N LYS A 46 -12.21 -11.63 8.29
CA LYS A 46 -11.29 -11.95 9.39
C LYS A 46 -10.97 -10.77 10.31
N ILE A 47 -11.42 -9.54 10.02
CA ILE A 47 -11.00 -8.35 10.73
C ILE A 47 -11.34 -8.39 12.23
N LEU A 48 -12.51 -8.93 12.60
CA LEU A 48 -12.89 -9.06 14.02
C LEU A 48 -11.96 -10.03 14.77
N GLY A 49 -11.47 -11.07 14.11
CA GLY A 49 -10.46 -11.98 14.67
C GLY A 49 -9.13 -11.26 14.93
N TYR A 50 -8.66 -10.47 13.97
CA TYR A 50 -7.47 -9.64 14.13
C TYR A 50 -7.65 -8.59 15.23
N ASN A 51 -8.84 -7.99 15.32
CA ASN A 51 -9.17 -7.04 16.38
C ASN A 51 -9.17 -7.69 17.78
N ASN A 52 -9.66 -8.91 17.90
CA ASN A 52 -9.58 -9.64 19.16
C ASN A 52 -8.13 -9.94 19.58
N ALA A 53 -7.26 -10.32 18.64
CA ALA A 53 -5.83 -10.50 18.89
C ALA A 53 -5.14 -9.17 19.25
N ALA A 54 -5.63 -8.05 18.71
CA ALA A 54 -5.13 -6.72 19.00
C ALA A 54 -5.45 -6.19 20.41
N LYS A 55 -6.19 -6.94 21.22
CA LYS A 55 -6.33 -6.68 22.67
C LYS A 55 -5.04 -7.01 23.45
N PHE A 56 -4.20 -7.90 22.91
CA PHE A 56 -3.04 -8.47 23.59
C PHE A 56 -1.71 -8.19 22.91
N SER A 57 -1.71 -7.83 21.62
CA SER A 57 -0.50 -7.57 20.84
C SER A 57 -0.75 -6.52 19.75
N LYS A 58 0.32 -5.90 19.25
CA LYS A 58 0.25 -4.84 18.23
C LYS A 58 -0.11 -5.43 16.87
N TRP A 59 -1.16 -4.91 16.25
CA TRP A 59 -1.67 -5.33 14.93
C TRP A 59 -1.82 -4.15 13.98
N CYS A 60 -1.44 -4.37 12.73
CA CYS A 60 -1.76 -3.45 11.64
C CYS A 60 -2.55 -4.18 10.55
N VAL A 61 -3.73 -3.69 10.24
CA VAL A 61 -4.54 -4.15 9.10
C VAL A 61 -4.52 -3.05 8.05
N LEU A 62 -4.19 -3.41 6.81
CA LEU A 62 -4.16 -2.51 5.67
C LEU A 62 -5.11 -3.00 4.58
N ALA A 63 -6.02 -2.15 4.14
CA ALA A 63 -6.98 -2.40 3.08
C ALA A 63 -6.95 -1.29 2.04
N ASP A 64 -7.38 -1.59 0.82
CA ASP A 64 -7.64 -0.61 -0.23
C ASP A 64 -9.08 -0.07 -0.11
N LEU A 65 -9.27 1.22 -0.39
CA LEU A 65 -10.61 1.82 -0.44
C LEU A 65 -11.38 1.30 -1.65
N ASP A 66 -10.71 1.16 -2.79
CA ASP A 66 -11.30 0.90 -4.09
C ASP A 66 -12.43 1.90 -4.43
N THR A 67 -13.51 1.41 -5.04
CA THR A 67 -14.73 2.17 -5.34
C THR A 67 -15.92 1.79 -4.45
N ASP A 68 -15.69 0.92 -3.45
CA ASP A 68 -16.76 0.36 -2.62
C ASP A 68 -17.32 1.37 -1.63
N PHE A 69 -16.50 2.35 -1.24
CA PHE A 69 -16.86 3.38 -0.27
C PHE A 69 -16.50 4.77 -0.77
N LYS A 70 -17.30 5.78 -0.36
CA LYS A 70 -17.04 7.18 -0.69
C LYS A 70 -15.74 7.72 -0.07
N CYS A 71 -15.37 7.22 1.09
CA CYS A 71 -14.17 7.64 1.81
C CYS A 71 -13.68 6.57 2.80
N ALA A 72 -12.41 6.65 3.17
CA ALA A 72 -11.79 5.71 4.10
C ALA A 72 -12.47 5.64 5.49
N PRO A 73 -12.93 6.75 6.11
CA PRO A 73 -13.69 6.67 7.37
C PRO A 73 -14.92 5.77 7.30
N ASN A 74 -15.70 5.83 6.21
CA ASN A 74 -16.90 5.00 6.07
C ASN A 74 -16.55 3.50 6.02
N LEU A 75 -15.49 3.13 5.32
CA LEU A 75 -15.00 1.75 5.30
C LEU A 75 -14.56 1.30 6.68
N VAL A 76 -13.80 2.14 7.40
CA VAL A 76 -13.32 1.82 8.75
C VAL A 76 -14.48 1.64 9.70
N GLU A 77 -15.48 2.52 9.68
CA GLU A 77 -16.66 2.44 10.53
C GLU A 77 -17.47 1.15 10.26
N GLU A 78 -17.68 0.82 8.99
CA GLU A 78 -18.43 -0.38 8.62
C GLU A 78 -17.70 -1.69 8.98
N TRP A 79 -16.37 -1.74 8.79
CA TRP A 79 -15.63 -2.95 9.04
C TRP A 79 -15.22 -3.13 10.49
N LEU A 80 -14.90 -2.02 11.18
CA LEU A 80 -14.38 -2.03 12.54
C LEU A 80 -14.66 -0.72 13.27
N ALA A 81 -15.91 -0.50 13.69
CA ALA A 81 -16.32 0.69 14.43
C ALA A 81 -15.58 0.87 15.77
N VAL A 82 -15.21 -0.24 16.42
CA VAL A 82 -14.55 -0.22 17.74
C VAL A 82 -13.21 -0.98 17.64
N PRO A 83 -12.11 -0.29 17.30
CA PRO A 83 -10.80 -0.90 17.29
C PRO A 83 -10.31 -1.19 18.72
N ALA A 84 -9.64 -2.34 18.88
CA ALA A 84 -8.95 -2.69 20.11
C ALA A 84 -7.75 -1.75 20.36
N GLN A 85 -7.28 -1.70 21.60
CA GLN A 85 -6.24 -0.75 22.03
C GLN A 85 -4.94 -0.80 21.19
N PHE A 86 -4.55 -1.98 20.69
CA PHE A 86 -3.35 -2.17 19.87
C PHE A 86 -3.67 -2.43 18.39
N MET A 87 -4.87 -2.06 17.94
CA MET A 87 -5.26 -2.16 16.53
C MET A 87 -4.93 -0.87 15.78
N CYS A 88 -4.19 -1.01 14.68
CA CYS A 88 -4.00 0.02 13.67
C CYS A 88 -4.69 -0.45 12.38
N PHE A 89 -5.94 -0.06 12.15
CA PHE A 89 -6.63 -0.32 10.89
C PHE A 89 -6.48 0.90 9.98
N ARG A 90 -5.86 0.70 8.80
CA ARG A 90 -5.59 1.76 7.84
C ARG A 90 -6.09 1.39 6.45
N VAL A 91 -6.43 2.44 5.69
CA VAL A 91 -6.98 2.31 4.34
C VAL A 91 -6.16 3.18 3.39
N ALA A 92 -5.64 2.57 2.33
CA ALA A 92 -5.06 3.29 1.20
C ALA A 92 -6.20 3.88 0.36
N VAL A 93 -6.14 5.18 0.05
CA VAL A 93 -7.18 5.82 -0.75
C VAL A 93 -7.05 5.34 -2.19
N HIS A 94 -8.15 4.80 -2.69
CA HIS A 94 -8.33 3.99 -3.88
C HIS A 94 -7.54 2.68 -3.81
N ALA A 95 -6.21 2.69 -3.91
CA ALA A 95 -5.38 1.48 -3.81
C ALA A 95 -3.95 1.81 -3.38
N ILE A 96 -3.22 0.79 -2.94
CA ILE A 96 -1.84 0.91 -2.43
C ILE A 96 -0.89 1.55 -3.45
N GLU A 97 -1.18 1.43 -4.74
CA GLU A 97 -0.39 2.05 -5.80
C GLU A 97 -0.37 3.59 -5.71
N SER A 98 -1.37 4.23 -5.09
CA SER A 98 -1.34 5.68 -4.84
C SER A 98 -0.14 6.06 -3.96
N TRP A 99 0.17 5.23 -2.94
CA TRP A 99 1.33 5.45 -2.08
C TRP A 99 2.66 5.25 -2.79
N LEU A 100 2.72 4.27 -3.70
CA LEU A 100 3.91 4.03 -4.52
C LEU A 100 4.15 5.17 -5.52
N LEU A 101 3.11 5.68 -6.16
CA LEU A 101 3.15 6.83 -7.07
C LEU A 101 3.57 8.12 -6.35
N ALA A 102 3.25 8.27 -5.06
CA ALA A 102 3.54 9.46 -4.28
C ALA A 102 5.04 9.83 -4.23
N ASP A 103 5.97 8.86 -4.29
CA ASP A 103 7.38 9.13 -4.53
C ASP A 103 7.67 9.26 -6.04
N ALA A 104 7.12 10.31 -6.63
CA ALA A 104 7.14 10.51 -8.07
C ALA A 104 8.54 10.61 -8.69
N GLU A 105 9.58 10.89 -7.90
CA GLU A 105 10.96 10.92 -8.36
C GLU A 105 11.51 9.51 -8.58
N THR A 106 11.43 8.67 -7.55
CA THR A 106 12.00 7.32 -7.63
C THR A 106 11.15 6.39 -8.51
N ILE A 107 9.82 6.54 -8.52
CA ILE A 107 8.98 5.75 -9.41
C ILE A 107 9.24 6.11 -10.89
N ALA A 108 9.44 7.38 -11.23
CA ALA A 108 9.81 7.78 -12.58
C ALA A 108 11.14 7.16 -13.01
N ALA A 109 12.15 7.19 -12.14
CA ALA A 109 13.45 6.57 -12.39
C ALA A 109 13.33 5.04 -12.52
N PHE A 110 12.58 4.38 -11.62
CA PHE A 110 12.33 2.94 -11.65
C PHE A 110 11.63 2.51 -12.92
N LEU A 111 10.59 3.23 -13.34
CA LEU A 111 9.88 2.96 -14.58
C LEU A 111 10.67 3.37 -15.84
N GLY A 112 11.75 4.15 -15.72
CA GLY A 112 12.51 4.65 -16.86
C GLY A 112 11.72 5.66 -17.70
N VAL A 113 10.94 6.53 -17.05
CA VAL A 113 10.14 7.59 -17.68
C VAL A 113 10.64 8.97 -17.27
N ALA A 114 10.37 9.99 -18.09
CA ALA A 114 10.69 11.36 -17.72
C ALA A 114 9.86 11.82 -16.52
N ARG A 115 10.51 12.45 -15.51
CA ARG A 115 9.84 12.96 -14.30
C ARG A 115 8.67 13.89 -14.61
N SER A 116 8.75 14.65 -15.72
CA SER A 116 7.68 15.54 -16.17
C SER A 116 6.36 14.83 -16.51
N LYS A 117 6.38 13.53 -16.76
CA LYS A 117 5.16 12.74 -16.98
C LYS A 117 4.38 12.47 -15.70
N LEU A 118 5.01 12.62 -14.53
CA LEU A 118 4.40 12.42 -13.22
C LEU A 118 4.19 13.76 -12.50
N SER A 119 3.59 14.74 -13.17
CA SER A 119 3.40 16.11 -12.68
C SER A 119 2.13 16.28 -11.85
N PHE A 120 1.85 15.39 -10.91
CA PHE A 120 0.74 15.50 -9.95
C PHE A 120 1.25 15.94 -8.57
N THR A 121 0.37 16.59 -7.80
CA THR A 121 0.64 17.04 -6.44
C THR A 121 0.02 16.15 -5.38
N ASP A 122 -1.04 15.42 -5.72
CA ASP A 122 -1.77 14.51 -4.85
C ASP A 122 -1.97 13.17 -5.55
N SER A 123 -1.40 12.12 -5.00
CA SER A 123 -1.53 10.77 -5.53
C SER A 123 -2.80 10.06 -5.06
N ASP A 124 -3.41 10.53 -3.96
CA ASP A 124 -4.69 10.01 -3.49
C ASP A 124 -5.86 10.46 -4.40
N ALA A 125 -5.63 11.43 -5.28
CA ALA A 125 -6.61 11.88 -6.28
C ALA A 125 -6.76 10.93 -7.49
N PHE A 126 -5.86 9.96 -7.70
CA PHE A 126 -6.03 8.97 -8.76
C PHE A 126 -7.18 8.02 -8.43
N VAL A 127 -8.24 8.05 -9.25
CA VAL A 127 -9.39 7.14 -9.10
C VAL A 127 -9.00 5.67 -9.35
N ASP A 128 -8.09 5.42 -10.28
CA ASP A 128 -7.50 4.09 -10.54
C ASP A 128 -5.96 4.21 -10.56
N PRO A 129 -5.30 4.20 -9.39
CA PRO A 129 -3.84 4.36 -9.31
C PRO A 129 -3.09 3.18 -9.93
N LYS A 130 -3.68 1.99 -9.97
CA LYS A 130 -3.14 0.83 -10.67
C LYS A 130 -3.10 1.04 -12.18
N ARG A 131 -4.17 1.58 -12.74
CA ARG A 131 -4.22 1.96 -14.16
C ARG A 131 -3.22 3.08 -14.46
N ALA A 132 -3.15 4.11 -13.60
CA ALA A 132 -2.17 5.18 -13.75
C ALA A 132 -0.73 4.64 -13.77
N MET A 133 -0.40 3.67 -12.90
CA MET A 133 0.91 3.01 -12.88
C MET A 133 1.23 2.32 -14.22
N VAL A 134 0.26 1.59 -14.77
CA VAL A 134 0.38 0.92 -16.09
C VAL A 134 0.57 1.96 -17.21
N ASP A 135 -0.22 3.02 -17.19
CA ASP A 135 -0.14 4.07 -18.22
C ASP A 135 1.22 4.79 -18.18
N PHE A 136 1.73 5.11 -16.98
CA PHE A 136 3.09 5.65 -16.85
C PHE A 136 4.15 4.68 -17.35
N ALA A 137 4.06 3.39 -17.02
CA ALA A 137 4.98 2.37 -17.53
C ALA A 137 4.96 2.26 -19.06
N GLY A 138 3.82 2.55 -19.69
CA GLY A 138 3.68 2.59 -21.15
C GLY A 138 4.59 3.61 -21.83
N TYR A 139 4.97 4.70 -21.12
CA TYR A 139 5.93 5.69 -21.61
C TYR A 139 7.39 5.32 -21.33
N SER A 140 7.66 4.15 -20.76
CA SER A 140 9.02 3.73 -20.42
C SER A 140 9.91 3.64 -21.66
N ARG A 141 11.16 4.12 -21.53
CA ARG A 141 12.21 3.89 -22.52
C ARG A 141 12.78 2.47 -22.44
N ARG A 142 12.55 1.77 -21.33
CA ARG A 142 13.01 0.40 -21.09
C ARG A 142 11.95 -0.59 -21.60
N ARG A 143 12.36 -1.43 -22.54
CA ARG A 143 11.45 -2.41 -23.12
C ARG A 143 10.95 -3.41 -22.09
N GLU A 144 11.83 -3.90 -21.22
CA GLU A 144 11.50 -4.86 -20.17
C GLU A 144 10.42 -4.33 -19.21
N ILE A 145 10.46 -3.04 -18.84
CA ILE A 145 9.45 -2.42 -17.98
C ILE A 145 8.08 -2.40 -18.66
N ARG A 146 8.04 -2.09 -19.96
CA ARG A 146 6.76 -2.14 -20.70
C ARG A 146 6.22 -3.55 -20.80
N GLU A 147 7.08 -4.55 -21.11
CA GLU A 147 6.66 -5.95 -21.23
C GLU A 147 6.20 -6.55 -19.90
N ASP A 148 6.78 -6.13 -18.77
CA ASP A 148 6.49 -6.61 -17.44
C ASP A 148 5.22 -5.98 -16.83
N ILE A 149 5.03 -4.68 -17.04
CA ILE A 149 4.01 -3.88 -16.32
C ILE A 149 2.77 -3.64 -17.18
N VAL A 150 2.93 -3.44 -18.50
CA VAL A 150 1.81 -3.16 -19.40
C VAL A 150 1.18 -4.45 -19.92
N PRO A 151 -0.15 -4.61 -19.84
CA PRO A 151 -0.80 -5.80 -20.35
C PRO A 151 -0.64 -5.92 -21.87
N ARG A 152 -0.45 -7.13 -22.37
CA ARG A 152 -0.41 -7.37 -23.81
C ARG A 152 -1.77 -7.05 -24.44
N LEU A 153 -1.75 -6.44 -25.61
CA LEU A 153 -2.96 -6.15 -26.37
C LEU A 153 -3.76 -7.44 -26.59
N GLY A 154 -5.08 -7.37 -26.33
CA GLY A 154 -5.97 -8.52 -26.48
C GLY A 154 -5.91 -9.56 -25.35
N SER A 155 -5.09 -9.37 -24.31
CA SER A 155 -4.98 -10.34 -23.19
C SER A 155 -6.17 -10.35 -22.23
N GLY A 156 -7.03 -9.33 -22.25
CA GLY A 156 -8.10 -9.11 -21.28
C GLY A 156 -7.63 -8.80 -19.85
N ARG A 157 -6.30 -8.70 -19.62
CA ARG A 157 -5.71 -8.42 -18.31
C ARG A 157 -5.63 -6.91 -18.05
N ARG A 158 -5.72 -6.52 -16.77
CA ARG A 158 -5.56 -5.11 -16.38
C ARG A 158 -4.10 -4.68 -16.24
N VAL A 159 -3.19 -5.63 -16.01
CA VAL A 159 -1.77 -5.41 -15.77
C VAL A 159 -0.91 -6.43 -16.52
N GLY A 160 0.37 -6.12 -16.72
CA GLY A 160 1.35 -7.00 -17.33
C GLY A 160 1.73 -8.21 -16.44
N PRO A 161 2.44 -9.19 -17.03
CA PRO A 161 2.70 -10.48 -16.38
C PRO A 161 3.58 -10.39 -15.12
N ALA A 162 4.46 -9.41 -15.04
CA ALA A 162 5.38 -9.22 -13.92
C ALA A 162 5.03 -7.98 -13.06
N TYR A 163 3.83 -7.41 -13.22
CA TYR A 163 3.40 -6.21 -12.49
C TYR A 163 3.62 -6.33 -10.98
N THR A 164 3.09 -7.38 -10.38
CA THR A 164 3.17 -7.61 -8.92
C THR A 164 4.63 -7.69 -8.45
N SER A 165 5.47 -8.47 -9.13
CA SER A 165 6.89 -8.61 -8.76
C SER A 165 7.67 -7.29 -8.92
N ARG A 166 7.37 -6.48 -9.95
CA ARG A 166 7.98 -5.17 -10.13
C ARG A 166 7.56 -4.16 -9.04
N MET A 167 6.29 -4.17 -8.63
CA MET A 167 5.83 -3.29 -7.54
C MET A 167 6.43 -3.71 -6.20
N ILE A 168 6.57 -5.01 -5.93
CA ILE A 168 7.27 -5.52 -4.75
C ILE A 168 8.76 -5.12 -4.77
N GLU A 169 9.43 -5.31 -5.90
CA GLU A 169 10.83 -4.88 -6.08
C GLU A 169 11.00 -3.39 -5.75
N TYR A 170 10.18 -2.55 -6.39
CA TYR A 170 10.21 -1.11 -6.16
C TYR A 170 9.99 -0.74 -4.70
N SER A 171 8.95 -1.29 -4.07
CA SER A 171 8.61 -0.97 -2.68
C SER A 171 9.72 -1.35 -1.69
N LYS A 172 10.40 -2.47 -1.94
CA LYS A 172 11.46 -2.98 -1.05
C LYS A 172 12.80 -2.30 -1.25
N THR A 173 13.14 -1.86 -2.46
CA THR A 173 14.49 -1.42 -2.80
C THR A 173 14.66 0.08 -2.94
N VAL A 174 13.68 0.77 -3.51
CA VAL A 174 13.87 2.16 -3.97
C VAL A 174 12.88 3.15 -3.35
N TRP A 175 11.65 2.72 -3.06
CA TRP A 175 10.58 3.58 -2.54
C TRP A 175 10.95 4.23 -1.21
N ARG A 176 10.68 5.53 -1.10
CA ARG A 176 11.01 6.39 0.05
C ARG A 176 9.73 6.89 0.73
N PRO A 177 9.24 6.24 1.80
CA PRO A 177 8.03 6.66 2.51
C PRO A 177 8.08 8.11 3.00
N ASP A 178 9.25 8.59 3.46
CA ASP A 178 9.47 9.96 3.93
C ASP A 178 9.28 11.03 2.85
N LYS A 179 9.50 10.70 1.58
CA LYS A 179 9.23 11.58 0.44
C LYS A 179 7.81 11.46 -0.06
N ALA A 180 7.27 10.25 -0.06
CA ALA A 180 5.91 9.96 -0.53
C ALA A 180 4.83 10.67 0.31
N VAL A 181 5.03 10.83 1.62
CA VAL A 181 4.06 11.50 2.53
C VAL A 181 3.65 12.91 2.09
N SER A 182 4.49 13.60 1.32
CA SER A 182 4.17 14.96 0.84
C SER A 182 3.08 15.00 -0.23
N ARG A 183 2.73 13.84 -0.82
CA ARG A 183 1.75 13.72 -1.91
C ARG A 183 0.66 12.67 -1.64
N SER A 184 0.58 12.12 -0.43
CA SER A 184 -0.48 11.20 -0.04
C SER A 184 -0.83 11.40 1.43
N GLU A 185 -2.01 11.96 1.65
CA GLU A 185 -2.55 12.18 3.00
C GLU A 185 -2.88 10.85 3.69
N SER A 186 -3.40 9.87 2.94
CA SER A 186 -3.71 8.55 3.48
C SER A 186 -2.46 7.81 3.96
N LEU A 187 -1.33 7.93 3.23
CA LEU A 187 -0.03 7.41 3.65
C LEU A 187 0.50 8.13 4.89
N ARG A 188 0.42 9.47 4.92
CA ARG A 188 0.84 10.27 6.08
C ARG A 188 0.15 9.80 7.35
N ARG A 189 -1.18 9.66 7.29
CA ARG A 189 -2.00 9.16 8.41
C ARG A 189 -1.64 7.73 8.81
N CYS A 190 -1.29 6.88 7.84
CA CYS A 190 -0.84 5.52 8.11
C CYS A 190 0.47 5.53 8.89
N ILE A 191 1.48 6.28 8.44
CA ILE A 191 2.79 6.38 9.11
C ILE A 191 2.65 6.95 10.54
N GLU A 192 1.82 7.97 10.73
CA GLU A 192 1.56 8.53 12.06
C GLU A 192 0.93 7.50 13.00
N SER A 193 -0.02 6.70 12.49
CA SER A 193 -0.65 5.64 13.28
C SER A 193 0.31 4.50 13.62
N LEU A 194 1.17 4.11 12.68
CA LEU A 194 2.23 3.13 12.91
C LEU A 194 3.25 3.64 13.95
N ARG A 195 3.63 4.92 13.92
CA ARG A 195 4.51 5.52 14.94
C ARG A 195 3.89 5.42 16.33
N ARG A 196 2.60 5.77 16.47
CA ARG A 196 1.88 5.62 17.74
C ARG A 196 1.80 4.16 18.20
N LEU A 197 1.60 3.23 17.27
CA LEU A 197 1.54 1.81 17.58
C LEU A 197 2.90 1.27 18.03
N THR A 198 4.01 1.80 17.49
CA THR A 198 5.38 1.34 17.80
C THR A 198 6.04 2.07 18.97
N SER A 199 5.50 3.20 19.40
CA SER A 199 5.93 3.82 20.67
C SER A 199 5.43 3.02 21.85
#